data_d4edf628ccd4d36889c3343ae9add9b5
#
_entry.id   d4edf628ccd4d36889c3343ae9add9b5
#
_cell.length_a   1.000
_cell.length_b   1.000
_cell.length_c   1.000
_cell.angle_alpha   90.00
_cell.angle_beta   90.00
_cell.angle_gamma   90.00
#
_symmetry.space_group_name_H-M   'P 1'
#
loop_
_entity.id
_entity.type
_entity.pdbx_description
1 polymer ?
#
loop_
_entity_poly.entity_id
_entity_poly.type
_entity_poly.pdbx_seq_one_letter_code
_entity_poly.pdbx_strand_id
1 'polypeptide(L)'
;LDDLPAEKTPEQLAELDVAEGATNSAEDLVPQAQMDAAAQDPTGEAPFNSSAFGATTPPWSAAHAYANLYGPKAADKFVTATVVGNVRVTEVGTDYDTHHLMLDFGAMPFPVLEGQSIGIIPPGVDERGKPHHPRQYSIASPRNGERPGYNNISLTIKRVLEDHQGKPVRGVASNYMCDLKVGDTVQVTGPFGTSFLMPNHPRSNIIMICTGTGSAPMRAMTEWRRRLRKSGKFEGGKLM
;
A
#
# COMPACT_ATOMS: atom_id res chain seq x y z
N LEU A 1 36.72 -3.83 15.35
CA LEU A 1 36.05 -4.53 14.20
C LEU A 1 35.47 -5.89 14.62
N ASP A 2 35.25 -6.12 15.94
CA ASP A 2 34.90 -7.45 16.48
C ASP A 2 33.51 -7.48 17.19
N ASP A 3 32.56 -6.64 16.81
CA ASP A 3 31.20 -6.64 17.38
C ASP A 3 30.10 -6.70 16.30
N LEU A 4 30.22 -7.64 15.36
CA LEU A 4 29.06 -8.04 14.57
C LEU A 4 28.37 -9.20 15.29
N PRO A 5 27.04 -9.15 15.50
CA PRO A 5 26.30 -10.25 16.10
C PRO A 5 26.44 -11.50 15.22
N ALA A 6 26.68 -12.65 15.85
CA ALA A 6 26.83 -13.93 15.17
C ALA A 6 25.61 -14.22 14.28
N GLU A 7 25.86 -14.73 13.07
CA GLU A 7 24.80 -15.20 12.18
C GLU A 7 23.94 -16.26 12.88
N LYS A 8 22.63 -16.08 12.83
CA LYS A 8 21.67 -17.03 13.41
C LYS A 8 21.70 -18.35 12.66
N THR A 9 21.65 -19.45 13.40
CA THR A 9 21.61 -20.79 12.79
C THR A 9 20.26 -21.04 12.09
N PRO A 10 20.19 -22.00 11.13
CA PRO A 10 18.94 -22.36 10.46
C PRO A 10 17.81 -22.78 11.41
N GLU A 11 18.15 -23.37 12.57
CA GLU A 11 17.17 -23.73 13.61
C GLU A 11 16.62 -22.50 14.33
N GLN A 12 17.44 -21.50 14.61
CA GLN A 12 17.02 -20.24 15.20
C GLN A 12 16.18 -19.38 14.25
N LEU A 13 16.39 -19.54 12.94
CA LEU A 13 15.54 -18.90 11.91
C LEU A 13 14.21 -19.62 11.79
N ALA A 14 14.19 -20.97 11.92
CA ALA A 14 12.96 -21.74 11.90
C ALA A 14 12.06 -21.48 13.14
N GLU A 15 12.65 -21.25 14.31
CA GLU A 15 11.89 -20.82 15.50
C GLU A 15 11.29 -19.43 15.37
N LEU A 16 11.94 -18.52 14.65
CA LEU A 16 11.40 -17.20 14.34
C LEU A 16 10.22 -17.29 13.36
N ASP A 17 10.31 -18.14 12.34
CA ASP A 17 9.21 -18.38 11.39
C ASP A 17 7.98 -19.01 12.08
N VAL A 18 8.18 -19.85 13.10
CA VAL A 18 7.09 -20.43 13.90
C VAL A 18 6.48 -19.37 14.84
N ALA A 19 7.27 -18.45 15.36
CA ALA A 19 6.79 -17.35 16.19
C ALA A 19 6.04 -16.29 15.37
N GLU A 20 6.42 -16.05 14.12
CA GLU A 20 5.71 -15.17 13.19
C GLU A 20 4.44 -15.82 12.59
N GLY A 21 4.32 -17.15 12.62
CA GLY A 21 3.15 -17.89 12.17
C GLY A 21 1.99 -17.97 13.18
N ALA A 22 2.20 -17.52 14.41
CA ALA A 22 1.17 -17.50 15.43
C ALA A 22 0.28 -16.26 15.30
N THR A 23 -0.85 -16.43 14.63
CA THR A 23 -2.10 -15.67 14.78
C THR A 23 -1.97 -14.18 15.02
N ASN A 24 -1.61 -13.44 14.01
CA ASN A 24 -1.79 -12.00 14.03
C ASN A 24 -3.19 -11.68 13.46
N SER A 25 -4.22 -11.65 14.30
CA SER A 25 -5.39 -10.85 13.99
C SER A 25 -4.95 -9.39 13.94
N ALA A 26 -5.44 -8.61 13.00
CA ALA A 26 -5.09 -7.18 12.90
C ALA A 26 -5.38 -6.42 14.22
N GLU A 27 -6.26 -6.95 15.06
CA GLU A 27 -6.63 -6.44 16.37
C GLU A 27 -5.52 -6.60 17.43
N ASP A 28 -4.68 -7.65 17.33
CA ASP A 28 -3.63 -7.92 18.31
C ASP A 28 -2.37 -7.08 18.11
N LEU A 29 -2.21 -6.44 16.95
CA LEU A 29 -0.99 -5.72 16.57
C LEU A 29 -1.09 -4.19 16.71
N VAL A 30 -2.30 -3.65 16.86
CA VAL A 30 -2.50 -2.20 16.99
C VAL A 30 -2.89 -1.91 18.43
N PRO A 31 -2.07 -1.18 19.21
CA PRO A 31 -2.47 -0.71 20.52
C PRO A 31 -3.81 0.04 20.42
N GLN A 32 -4.74 -0.21 21.34
CA GLN A 32 -6.04 0.43 21.35
C GLN A 32 -5.94 1.97 21.25
N ALA A 33 -4.91 2.55 21.86
CA ALA A 33 -4.62 3.98 21.75
C ALA A 33 -4.32 4.46 20.31
N GLN A 34 -3.79 3.59 19.43
CA GLN A 34 -3.59 3.93 18.00
C GLN A 34 -4.89 3.78 17.21
N MET A 35 -5.74 2.81 17.58
CA MET A 35 -7.07 2.67 17.00
C MET A 35 -7.96 3.87 17.39
N ASP A 36 -7.91 4.29 18.65
CA ASP A 36 -8.63 5.45 19.14
C ASP A 36 -8.12 6.76 18.51
N ALA A 37 -6.80 6.88 18.31
CA ALA A 37 -6.20 8.01 17.62
C ALA A 37 -6.53 8.03 16.12
N ALA A 38 -6.67 6.87 15.49
CA ALA A 38 -7.10 6.76 14.09
C ALA A 38 -8.60 7.08 13.94
N ALA A 39 -9.41 6.80 14.97
CA ALA A 39 -10.82 7.16 15.01
C ALA A 39 -11.03 8.67 15.23
N GLN A 40 -10.06 9.37 15.82
CA GLN A 40 -10.03 10.83 15.95
C GLN A 40 -9.31 11.43 14.74
N ASP A 41 -9.91 11.30 13.55
CA ASP A 41 -9.35 11.88 12.34
C ASP A 41 -9.25 13.41 12.50
N PRO A 42 -8.03 14.01 12.45
CA PRO A 42 -7.84 15.45 12.56
C PRO A 42 -8.51 16.24 11.43
N THR A 43 -9.05 15.58 10.41
CA THR A 43 -9.78 16.20 9.32
C THR A 43 -11.21 16.61 9.70
N GLY A 44 -11.72 16.14 10.86
CA GLY A 44 -13.10 16.38 11.29
C GLY A 44 -14.12 15.73 10.36
N GLU A 45 -13.71 14.75 9.57
CA GLU A 45 -14.61 13.93 8.79
C GLU A 45 -15.46 13.08 9.75
N ALA A 46 -16.76 12.94 9.44
CA ALA A 46 -17.74 12.32 10.31
C ALA A 46 -17.29 10.96 10.83
N PRO A 47 -17.58 10.62 12.09
CA PRO A 47 -17.27 9.30 12.62
C PRO A 47 -17.94 8.23 11.75
N PHE A 48 -17.29 7.08 11.71
CA PHE A 48 -17.74 5.92 10.97
C PHE A 48 -19.23 5.66 11.16
N ASN A 49 -19.96 5.68 10.08
CA ASN A 49 -21.33 5.21 10.01
C ASN A 49 -21.31 3.88 9.23
N SER A 50 -21.88 2.80 9.79
CA SER A 50 -21.99 1.51 9.11
C SER A 50 -22.66 1.59 7.74
N SER A 51 -23.47 2.63 7.49
CA SER A 51 -23.98 2.96 6.16
C SER A 51 -22.90 3.43 5.18
N ALA A 52 -21.71 3.82 5.66
CA ALA A 52 -20.60 4.24 4.80
C ALA A 52 -19.94 3.07 4.04
N PHE A 53 -20.14 1.82 4.44
CA PHE A 53 -19.80 0.67 3.60
C PHE A 53 -20.61 0.63 2.30
N GLY A 54 -21.73 1.32 2.24
CA GLY A 54 -22.49 1.54 1.00
C GLY A 54 -22.01 2.74 0.18
N ALA A 55 -21.09 3.57 0.72
CA ALA A 55 -20.54 4.69 -0.04
C ALA A 55 -19.55 4.17 -1.09
N THR A 56 -19.70 4.65 -2.32
CA THR A 56 -18.86 4.25 -3.46
C THR A 56 -17.63 5.14 -3.63
N THR A 57 -17.53 6.19 -2.83
CA THR A 57 -16.46 7.19 -2.94
C THR A 57 -15.92 7.61 -1.58
N PRO A 58 -14.62 7.94 -1.46
CA PRO A 58 -14.05 8.53 -0.25
C PRO A 58 -14.72 9.88 0.09
N PRO A 59 -14.66 10.34 1.34
CA PRO A 59 -13.72 9.88 2.36
C PRO A 59 -14.19 8.65 3.13
N TRP A 60 -13.26 7.72 3.36
CA TRP A 60 -13.45 6.59 4.25
C TRP A 60 -12.96 6.94 5.66
N SER A 61 -13.60 6.41 6.70
CA SER A 61 -13.02 6.46 8.03
C SER A 61 -11.71 5.66 8.08
N ALA A 62 -10.71 6.15 8.82
CA ALA A 62 -9.45 5.45 9.00
C ALA A 62 -9.64 4.03 9.57
N ALA A 63 -10.64 3.82 10.43
CA ALA A 63 -10.97 2.50 10.97
C ALA A 63 -11.30 1.46 9.89
N HIS A 64 -11.84 1.86 8.75
CA HIS A 64 -12.14 0.96 7.64
C HIS A 64 -10.89 0.35 7.00
N ALA A 65 -9.78 1.08 6.99
CA ALA A 65 -8.54 0.61 6.40
C ALA A 65 -7.90 -0.55 7.18
N TYR A 66 -8.35 -0.81 8.42
CA TYR A 66 -7.93 -1.94 9.22
C TYR A 66 -8.83 -3.16 9.07
N ALA A 67 -9.96 -3.05 8.39
CA ALA A 67 -10.96 -4.12 8.28
C ALA A 67 -10.51 -5.31 7.42
N ASN A 68 -9.37 -5.21 6.71
CA ASN A 68 -8.81 -6.28 5.87
C ASN A 68 -9.89 -6.90 4.96
N LEU A 69 -10.51 -6.05 4.14
CA LEU A 69 -11.73 -6.39 3.38
C LEU A 69 -11.51 -7.50 2.35
N TYR A 70 -10.32 -7.58 1.76
CA TYR A 70 -10.02 -8.50 0.67
C TYR A 70 -8.74 -9.28 0.94
N GLY A 71 -8.86 -10.61 1.01
CA GLY A 71 -7.70 -11.46 1.26
C GLY A 71 -8.05 -12.87 1.68
N PRO A 72 -7.08 -13.73 1.97
CA PRO A 72 -7.30 -15.15 2.25
C PRO A 72 -8.24 -15.44 3.44
N LYS A 73 -8.30 -14.51 4.41
CA LYS A 73 -9.14 -14.61 5.62
C LYS A 73 -10.40 -13.76 5.55
N ALA A 74 -10.56 -12.92 4.52
CA ALA A 74 -11.73 -12.08 4.31
C ALA A 74 -12.88 -12.86 3.66
N ALA A 75 -14.09 -12.28 3.68
CA ALA A 75 -15.25 -12.83 2.96
C ALA A 75 -14.98 -12.90 1.45
N ASP A 76 -14.36 -11.86 0.91
CA ASP A 76 -13.94 -11.78 -0.50
C ASP A 76 -12.43 -11.97 -0.61
N LYS A 77 -12.01 -12.91 -1.44
CA LYS A 77 -10.57 -13.21 -1.63
C LYS A 77 -9.81 -12.08 -2.31
N PHE A 78 -10.46 -11.34 -3.19
CA PHE A 78 -9.90 -10.19 -3.91
C PHE A 78 -11.01 -9.28 -4.40
N VAL A 79 -10.66 -8.06 -4.76
CA VAL A 79 -11.49 -7.12 -5.51
C VAL A 79 -10.87 -6.89 -6.88
N THR A 80 -11.69 -6.61 -7.87
CA THR A 80 -11.23 -6.24 -9.21
C THR A 80 -11.17 -4.71 -9.32
N ALA A 81 -10.01 -4.18 -9.66
CA ALA A 81 -9.81 -2.77 -9.98
C ALA A 81 -9.60 -2.58 -11.47
N THR A 82 -9.98 -1.43 -12.01
CA THR A 82 -9.74 -1.03 -13.39
C THR A 82 -8.54 -0.09 -13.47
N VAL A 83 -7.66 -0.32 -14.43
CA VAL A 83 -6.55 0.60 -14.72
C VAL A 83 -7.10 1.87 -15.36
N VAL A 84 -6.90 3.01 -14.70
CA VAL A 84 -7.32 4.33 -15.20
C VAL A 84 -6.15 5.21 -15.61
N GLY A 85 -4.92 4.72 -15.40
CA GLY A 85 -3.70 5.35 -15.86
C GLY A 85 -2.49 4.45 -15.62
N ASN A 86 -1.54 4.46 -16.57
CA ASN A 86 -0.26 3.79 -16.44
C ASN A 86 0.79 4.63 -17.20
N VAL A 87 1.61 5.35 -16.48
CA VAL A 87 2.56 6.31 -17.03
C VAL A 87 3.97 5.97 -16.59
N ARG A 88 4.88 5.77 -17.54
CA ARG A 88 6.30 5.68 -17.23
C ARG A 88 6.79 7.02 -16.71
N VAL A 89 7.43 7.02 -15.53
CA VAL A 89 7.93 8.23 -14.85
C VAL A 89 9.44 8.41 -14.95
N THR A 90 10.15 7.41 -15.47
CA THR A 90 11.59 7.47 -15.77
C THR A 90 11.82 7.72 -17.26
N GLU A 91 12.92 8.35 -17.60
CA GLU A 91 13.30 8.61 -19.00
C GLU A 91 13.48 7.32 -19.79
N VAL A 92 13.04 7.34 -21.04
CA VAL A 92 13.25 6.24 -21.99
C VAL A 92 14.73 6.13 -22.32
N GLY A 93 15.28 4.92 -22.30
CA GLY A 93 16.71 4.68 -22.57
C GLY A 93 17.59 4.67 -21.32
N THR A 94 17.01 4.86 -20.12
CA THR A 94 17.71 4.64 -18.85
C THR A 94 17.53 3.20 -18.36
N ASP A 95 18.41 2.76 -17.46
CA ASP A 95 18.38 1.41 -16.85
C ASP A 95 17.16 1.19 -15.96
N TYR A 96 16.35 2.23 -15.74
CA TYR A 96 15.18 2.18 -14.88
C TYR A 96 13.89 2.38 -15.68
N ASP A 97 13.01 1.39 -15.59
CA ASP A 97 11.65 1.47 -16.13
C ASP A 97 10.67 1.48 -14.97
N THR A 98 10.28 2.68 -14.53
CA THR A 98 9.38 2.88 -13.40
C THR A 98 8.08 3.52 -13.87
N HIS A 99 6.98 2.96 -13.43
CA HIS A 99 5.63 3.37 -13.79
C HIS A 99 4.86 3.90 -12.59
N HIS A 100 4.02 4.89 -12.85
CA HIS A 100 2.94 5.33 -11.97
C HIS A 100 1.64 4.73 -12.48
N LEU A 101 1.14 3.72 -11.77
CA LEU A 101 -0.07 2.98 -12.11
C LEU A 101 -1.23 3.47 -11.24
N MET A 102 -2.37 3.79 -11.84
CA MET A 102 -3.58 4.23 -11.16
C MET A 102 -4.69 3.18 -11.33
N LEU A 103 -5.28 2.76 -10.21
CA LEU A 103 -6.32 1.74 -10.11
C LEU A 103 -7.60 2.35 -9.54
N ASP A 104 -8.73 2.12 -10.18
CA ASP A 104 -10.05 2.55 -9.75
C ASP A 104 -10.89 1.34 -9.34
N PHE A 105 -11.52 1.41 -8.17
CA PHE A 105 -12.34 0.33 -7.61
C PHE A 105 -13.84 0.52 -7.87
N GLY A 106 -14.23 1.59 -8.55
CA GLY A 106 -15.64 1.87 -8.85
C GLY A 106 -16.49 1.92 -7.59
N ALA A 107 -17.54 1.10 -7.55
CA ALA A 107 -18.47 1.00 -6.44
C ALA A 107 -17.98 0.11 -5.28
N MET A 108 -16.88 -0.62 -5.44
CA MET A 108 -16.36 -1.52 -4.41
C MET A 108 -15.54 -0.74 -3.38
N PRO A 109 -15.93 -0.67 -2.09
CA PRO A 109 -15.20 0.07 -1.08
C PRO A 109 -13.75 -0.42 -0.97
N PHE A 110 -12.80 0.51 -1.04
CA PHE A 110 -11.38 0.18 -0.84
C PHE A 110 -10.69 1.27 0.01
N PRO A 111 -11.02 1.35 1.30
CA PRO A 111 -10.42 2.32 2.21
C PRO A 111 -8.96 2.01 2.46
N VAL A 112 -8.10 3.02 2.38
CA VAL A 112 -6.65 2.92 2.57
C VAL A 112 -6.11 4.04 3.44
N LEU A 113 -4.94 3.81 4.04
CA LEU A 113 -4.15 4.83 4.73
C LEU A 113 -2.76 4.94 4.11
N GLU A 114 -2.17 6.11 4.23
CA GLU A 114 -0.79 6.37 3.81
C GLU A 114 0.17 5.48 4.59
N GLY A 115 1.00 4.73 3.87
CA GLY A 115 1.93 3.75 4.43
C GLY A 115 1.46 2.31 4.35
N GLN A 116 0.20 2.06 3.97
CA GLN A 116 -0.27 0.71 3.68
C GLN A 116 0.18 0.20 2.32
N SER A 117 0.05 -1.11 2.14
CA SER A 117 0.33 -1.83 0.90
C SER A 117 -0.91 -2.57 0.42
N ILE A 118 -0.93 -2.91 -0.86
CA ILE A 118 -1.90 -3.82 -1.45
C ILE A 118 -1.19 -5.02 -2.08
N GLY A 119 -1.89 -6.12 -2.22
CA GLY A 119 -1.42 -7.28 -2.97
C GLY A 119 -2.00 -7.28 -4.38
N ILE A 120 -1.15 -7.51 -5.37
CA ILE A 120 -1.56 -7.71 -6.76
C ILE A 120 -1.41 -9.17 -7.12
N ILE A 121 -2.46 -9.77 -7.68
CA ILE A 121 -2.45 -11.16 -8.14
C ILE A 121 -2.19 -11.16 -9.66
N PRO A 122 -0.99 -11.53 -10.11
CA PRO A 122 -0.72 -11.68 -11.54
C PRO A 122 -1.56 -12.82 -12.12
N PRO A 123 -2.06 -12.70 -13.35
CA PRO A 123 -2.80 -13.77 -13.99
C PRO A 123 -1.90 -14.96 -14.36
N GLY A 124 -2.50 -16.13 -14.57
CA GLY A 124 -1.79 -17.35 -14.95
C GLY A 124 -1.31 -18.18 -13.78
N VAL A 125 -0.41 -19.11 -14.09
CA VAL A 125 0.12 -20.10 -13.15
C VAL A 125 1.64 -20.12 -13.19
N ASP A 126 2.25 -20.57 -12.12
CA ASP A 126 3.69 -20.81 -12.02
C ASP A 126 4.11 -22.10 -12.76
N GLU A 127 5.39 -22.43 -12.75
CA GLU A 127 5.96 -23.65 -13.37
C GLU A 127 5.39 -24.95 -12.80
N ARG A 128 4.73 -24.88 -11.64
CA ARG A 128 4.09 -26.04 -10.98
C ARG A 128 2.59 -26.09 -11.24
N GLY A 129 2.06 -25.21 -12.12
CA GLY A 129 0.64 -25.13 -12.43
C GLY A 129 -0.22 -24.51 -11.33
N LYS A 130 0.39 -23.82 -10.34
CA LYS A 130 -0.34 -23.12 -9.27
C LYS A 130 -0.53 -21.65 -9.62
N PRO A 131 -1.66 -21.03 -9.24
CA PRO A 131 -1.85 -19.59 -9.39
C PRO A 131 -0.69 -18.80 -8.77
N HIS A 132 -0.29 -17.72 -9.43
CA HIS A 132 0.73 -16.83 -8.90
C HIS A 132 0.34 -16.26 -7.54
N HIS A 133 1.30 -16.19 -6.63
CA HIS A 133 1.11 -15.54 -5.33
C HIS A 133 0.96 -14.02 -5.50
N PRO A 134 0.12 -13.36 -4.69
CA PRO A 134 0.07 -11.91 -4.63
C PRO A 134 1.45 -11.31 -4.33
N ARG A 135 1.75 -10.17 -4.95
CA ARG A 135 2.94 -9.36 -4.63
C ARG A 135 2.50 -8.06 -4.02
N GLN A 136 3.14 -7.69 -2.91
CA GLN A 136 2.79 -6.46 -2.20
C GLN A 136 3.46 -5.24 -2.82
N TYR A 137 2.69 -4.16 -2.90
CA TYR A 137 3.12 -2.86 -3.38
C TYR A 137 2.61 -1.77 -2.45
N SER A 138 3.51 -0.87 -2.02
CA SER A 138 3.14 0.27 -1.20
C SER A 138 2.27 1.24 -1.99
N ILE A 139 1.23 1.76 -1.35
CA ILE A 139 0.31 2.74 -1.92
C ILE A 139 1.03 4.08 -2.04
N ALA A 140 0.91 4.72 -3.21
CA ALA A 140 1.55 5.99 -3.53
C ALA A 140 0.58 7.18 -3.51
N SER A 141 -0.72 6.92 -3.35
CA SER A 141 -1.78 7.93 -3.24
C SER A 141 -2.23 8.14 -1.80
N PRO A 142 -2.75 9.32 -1.46
CA PRO A 142 -3.40 9.54 -0.17
C PRO A 142 -4.74 8.83 -0.06
N ARG A 143 -5.25 8.73 1.19
CA ARG A 143 -6.49 8.02 1.56
C ARG A 143 -7.76 8.52 0.85
N ASN A 144 -7.76 9.74 0.38
CA ASN A 144 -8.90 10.29 -0.36
C ASN A 144 -8.74 10.18 -1.89
N GLY A 145 -7.92 9.24 -2.35
CA GLY A 145 -7.73 8.90 -3.74
C GLY A 145 -6.54 9.60 -4.42
N GLU A 146 -6.03 9.04 -5.48
CA GLU A 146 -5.08 9.72 -6.36
C GLU A 146 -5.75 10.98 -6.95
N ARG A 147 -6.93 10.82 -7.52
CA ARG A 147 -7.85 11.91 -7.81
C ARG A 147 -8.77 12.11 -6.60
N PRO A 148 -8.73 13.28 -5.94
CA PRO A 148 -9.53 13.51 -4.75
C PRO A 148 -11.03 13.27 -4.97
N GLY A 149 -11.65 12.52 -4.05
CA GLY A 149 -13.07 12.19 -4.10
C GLY A 149 -13.42 11.00 -5.00
N TYR A 150 -12.42 10.34 -5.62
CA TYR A 150 -12.61 9.12 -6.39
C TYR A 150 -12.06 7.91 -5.63
N ASN A 151 -12.72 6.78 -5.78
CA ASN A 151 -12.32 5.51 -5.16
C ASN A 151 -11.15 4.86 -5.93
N ASN A 152 -10.04 5.56 -5.98
CA ASN A 152 -8.86 5.13 -6.70
C ASN A 152 -7.58 5.30 -5.88
N ILE A 153 -6.59 4.51 -6.21
CA ILE A 153 -5.25 4.56 -5.62
C ILE A 153 -4.19 4.59 -6.72
N SER A 154 -2.97 4.91 -6.34
CA SER A 154 -1.83 4.75 -7.23
C SER A 154 -0.70 3.94 -6.60
N LEU A 155 0.12 3.36 -7.46
CA LEU A 155 1.32 2.59 -7.13
C LEU A 155 2.51 3.14 -7.92
N THR A 156 3.72 3.00 -7.36
CA THR A 156 4.97 3.25 -8.08
C THR A 156 5.69 1.93 -8.26
N ILE A 157 5.86 1.50 -9.51
CA ILE A 157 6.31 0.16 -9.86
C ILE A 157 7.53 0.23 -10.74
N LYS A 158 8.63 -0.36 -10.28
CA LYS A 158 9.82 -0.58 -11.11
C LYS A 158 9.69 -1.93 -11.81
N ARG A 159 9.86 -1.95 -13.13
CA ARG A 159 9.97 -3.19 -13.91
C ARG A 159 11.23 -3.94 -13.51
N VAL A 160 11.09 -5.19 -13.13
CA VAL A 160 12.21 -6.05 -12.75
C VAL A 160 12.66 -6.83 -13.98
N LEU A 161 13.88 -6.55 -14.44
CA LEU A 161 14.53 -7.20 -15.58
C LEU A 161 15.81 -7.93 -15.18
N GLU A 162 16.28 -7.72 -13.96
CA GLU A 162 17.48 -8.35 -13.40
C GLU A 162 17.22 -8.74 -11.94
N ASP A 163 17.84 -9.82 -11.50
CA ASP A 163 17.86 -10.21 -10.09
C ASP A 163 18.93 -9.41 -9.30
N HIS A 164 19.06 -9.71 -8.01
CA HIS A 164 20.03 -9.05 -7.12
C HIS A 164 21.50 -9.33 -7.47
N GLN A 165 21.76 -10.27 -8.37
CA GLN A 165 23.11 -10.62 -8.88
C GLN A 165 23.35 -10.03 -10.28
N GLY A 166 22.42 -9.25 -10.82
CA GLY A 166 22.48 -8.70 -12.17
C GLY A 166 22.19 -9.72 -13.29
N LYS A 167 21.67 -10.91 -12.94
CA LYS A 167 21.27 -11.90 -13.92
C LYS A 167 19.93 -11.51 -14.54
N PRO A 168 19.78 -11.57 -15.88
CA PRO A 168 18.53 -11.29 -16.53
C PRO A 168 17.38 -12.17 -16.00
N VAL A 169 16.29 -11.54 -15.56
CA VAL A 169 15.08 -12.17 -15.08
C VAL A 169 13.89 -11.29 -15.44
N ARG A 170 12.76 -11.93 -15.75
CA ARG A 170 11.51 -11.19 -15.96
C ARG A 170 10.61 -11.37 -14.74
N GLY A 171 10.58 -10.35 -13.88
CA GLY A 171 9.71 -10.33 -12.70
C GLY A 171 8.23 -10.43 -13.11
N VAL A 172 7.51 -11.47 -12.64
CA VAL A 172 6.13 -11.77 -13.09
C VAL A 172 5.19 -10.59 -12.85
N ALA A 173 5.05 -10.15 -11.59
CA ALA A 173 4.09 -9.11 -11.25
C ALA A 173 4.48 -7.73 -11.79
N SER A 174 5.75 -7.34 -11.68
CA SER A 174 6.19 -6.01 -12.11
C SER A 174 6.07 -5.82 -13.62
N ASN A 175 6.43 -6.83 -14.41
CA ASN A 175 6.26 -6.77 -15.87
C ASN A 175 4.78 -6.77 -16.26
N TYR A 176 3.96 -7.63 -15.63
CA TYR A 176 2.52 -7.62 -15.83
C TYR A 176 1.95 -6.22 -15.64
N MET A 177 2.24 -5.59 -14.49
CA MET A 177 1.68 -4.29 -14.15
C MET A 177 2.19 -3.14 -15.02
N CYS A 178 3.47 -3.17 -15.43
CA CYS A 178 4.01 -2.16 -16.33
C CYS A 178 3.47 -2.29 -17.76
N ASP A 179 3.00 -3.47 -18.16
CA ASP A 179 2.43 -3.74 -19.49
C ASP A 179 0.91 -3.44 -19.57
N LEU A 180 0.23 -3.21 -18.43
CA LEU A 180 -1.19 -2.91 -18.37
C LEU A 180 -1.53 -1.60 -19.10
N LYS A 181 -2.70 -1.59 -19.73
CA LYS A 181 -3.28 -0.44 -20.42
C LYS A 181 -4.51 0.08 -19.70
N VAL A 182 -4.86 1.32 -19.94
CA VAL A 182 -6.13 1.89 -19.47
C VAL A 182 -7.30 1.04 -19.95
N GLY A 183 -8.17 0.66 -19.02
CA GLY A 183 -9.30 -0.24 -19.23
C GLY A 183 -9.03 -1.70 -18.85
N ASP A 184 -7.77 -2.11 -18.69
CA ASP A 184 -7.47 -3.45 -18.17
C ASP A 184 -7.92 -3.61 -16.72
N THR A 185 -8.12 -4.86 -16.30
CA THR A 185 -8.54 -5.18 -14.93
C THR A 185 -7.46 -5.91 -14.15
N VAL A 186 -7.41 -5.66 -12.86
CA VAL A 186 -6.41 -6.22 -11.93
C VAL A 186 -7.08 -6.77 -10.69
N GLN A 187 -6.69 -7.96 -10.24
CA GLN A 187 -7.13 -8.54 -8.98
C GLN A 187 -6.25 -8.01 -7.84
N VAL A 188 -6.90 -7.42 -6.84
CA VAL A 188 -6.26 -6.73 -5.72
C VAL A 188 -6.71 -7.32 -4.39
N THR A 189 -5.78 -7.47 -3.45
CA THR A 189 -6.03 -7.86 -2.06
C THR A 189 -5.56 -6.77 -1.11
N GLY A 190 -6.06 -6.75 0.10
CA GLY A 190 -5.70 -5.76 1.13
C GLY A 190 -6.84 -4.80 1.44
N PRO A 191 -6.52 -3.59 1.94
CA PRO A 191 -5.16 -3.09 2.21
C PRO A 191 -4.48 -3.80 3.37
N PHE A 192 -3.14 -3.74 3.44
CA PHE A 192 -2.32 -4.35 4.48
C PHE A 192 -1.37 -3.34 5.13
N GLY A 193 -0.99 -3.61 6.38
CA GLY A 193 0.06 -2.91 7.09
C GLY A 193 -0.47 -1.91 8.11
N THR A 194 0.16 -1.93 9.29
CA THR A 194 -0.17 -1.07 10.43
C THR A 194 1.08 -0.38 11.01
N SER A 195 2.27 -0.86 10.70
CA SER A 195 3.53 -0.40 11.30
C SER A 195 4.15 0.82 10.63
N PHE A 196 3.82 1.08 9.36
CA PHE A 196 4.41 2.17 8.56
C PHE A 196 3.41 3.28 8.24
N LEU A 197 2.43 3.47 9.10
CA LEU A 197 1.41 4.50 8.89
C LEU A 197 1.97 5.89 9.14
N MET A 198 1.42 6.87 8.44
CA MET A 198 1.72 8.27 8.71
C MET A 198 1.32 8.62 10.15
N PRO A 199 2.22 9.22 10.96
CA PRO A 199 1.87 9.65 12.32
C PRO A 199 0.71 10.65 12.31
N ASN A 200 -0.29 10.38 13.15
CA ASN A 200 -1.47 11.25 13.29
C ASN A 200 -1.20 12.51 14.12
N HIS A 201 -0.04 12.61 14.76
CA HIS A 201 0.28 13.77 15.58
C HIS A 201 0.50 15.02 14.71
N PRO A 202 -0.37 16.03 14.76
CA PRO A 202 -0.39 17.12 13.79
C PRO A 202 0.84 18.04 13.87
N ARG A 203 1.50 18.10 15.00
CA ARG A 203 2.67 18.97 15.23
C ARG A 203 4.01 18.28 15.02
N SER A 204 4.03 16.97 14.79
CA SER A 204 5.28 16.23 14.53
C SER A 204 5.89 16.64 13.21
N ASN A 205 7.18 16.96 13.25
CA ASN A 205 8.01 17.02 12.05
C ASN A 205 8.32 15.59 11.62
N ILE A 206 8.28 15.32 10.33
CA ILE A 206 8.54 14.01 9.77
C ILE A 206 9.70 14.12 8.80
N ILE A 207 10.73 13.31 9.02
CA ILE A 207 11.84 13.12 8.08
C ILE A 207 11.59 11.81 7.35
N MET A 208 11.56 11.88 6.03
CA MET A 208 11.32 10.74 5.15
C MET A 208 12.58 10.47 4.33
N ILE A 209 13.15 9.27 4.50
CA ILE A 209 14.35 8.85 3.77
C ILE A 209 13.99 7.66 2.91
N CYS A 210 14.15 7.77 1.61
CA CYS A 210 13.83 6.71 0.66
C CYS A 210 14.75 6.73 -0.55
N THR A 211 14.74 5.62 -1.29
CA THR A 211 15.39 5.50 -2.60
C THR A 211 14.47 4.75 -3.56
N GLY A 212 14.52 5.10 -4.83
CA GLY A 212 13.76 4.42 -5.87
C GLY A 212 12.25 4.38 -5.60
N THR A 213 11.65 3.22 -5.76
CA THR A 213 10.20 3.01 -5.50
C THR A 213 9.80 3.07 -4.04
N GLY A 214 10.76 3.11 -3.10
CA GLY A 214 10.49 3.43 -1.70
C GLY A 214 9.90 4.81 -1.48
N SER A 215 9.95 5.68 -2.50
CA SER A 215 9.26 6.98 -2.51
C SER A 215 7.73 6.89 -2.52
N ALA A 216 7.15 5.75 -2.88
CA ALA A 216 5.70 5.57 -3.00
C ALA A 216 4.93 5.97 -1.72
N PRO A 217 5.18 5.37 -0.52
CA PRO A 217 4.50 5.77 0.69
C PRO A 217 4.82 7.21 1.11
N MET A 218 6.04 7.69 0.83
CA MET A 218 6.43 9.07 1.14
C MET A 218 5.62 10.07 0.31
N ARG A 219 5.38 9.75 -0.97
CA ARG A 219 4.50 10.53 -1.84
C ARG A 219 3.06 10.57 -1.28
N ALA A 220 2.52 9.43 -0.88
CA ALA A 220 1.19 9.36 -0.28
C ALA A 220 1.06 10.28 0.94
N MET A 221 2.00 10.20 1.88
CA MET A 221 2.05 11.01 3.09
C MET A 221 2.20 12.51 2.78
N THR A 222 3.07 12.85 1.83
CA THR A 222 3.31 14.25 1.41
C THR A 222 2.06 14.85 0.77
N GLU A 223 1.44 14.11 -0.16
CA GLU A 223 0.22 14.56 -0.83
C GLU A 223 -0.94 14.72 0.15
N TRP A 224 -1.11 13.79 1.08
CA TRP A 224 -2.13 13.92 2.12
C TRP A 224 -1.92 15.18 2.96
N ARG A 225 -0.70 15.39 3.49
CA ARG A 225 -0.37 16.57 4.27
C ARG A 225 -0.56 17.86 3.47
N ARG A 226 -0.18 17.87 2.18
CA ARG A 226 -0.38 19.01 1.28
C ARG A 226 -1.85 19.34 1.10
N ARG A 227 -2.71 18.32 0.92
CA ARG A 227 -4.16 18.50 0.78
C ARG A 227 -4.79 19.04 2.06
N LEU A 228 -4.40 18.52 3.22
CA LEU A 228 -4.88 19.03 4.52
C LEU A 228 -4.50 20.49 4.74
N ARG A 229 -3.27 20.89 4.42
CA ARG A 229 -2.85 22.30 4.50
C ARG A 229 -3.64 23.18 3.55
N LYS A 230 -3.85 22.75 2.31
CA LYS A 230 -4.62 23.52 1.32
C LYS A 230 -6.08 23.70 1.73
N SER A 231 -6.66 22.77 2.46
CA SER A 231 -8.04 22.87 2.97
C SER A 231 -8.16 23.66 4.28
N GLY A 232 -7.06 24.16 4.85
CA GLY A 232 -7.03 24.83 6.14
C GLY A 232 -7.22 23.90 7.36
N LYS A 233 -7.25 22.60 7.15
CA LYS A 233 -7.47 21.60 8.20
C LYS A 233 -6.19 21.19 8.96
N PHE A 234 -5.04 21.71 8.54
CA PHE A 234 -3.76 21.32 9.12
C PHE A 234 -2.72 22.44 9.03
N GLU A 235 -2.26 22.90 10.19
CA GLU A 235 -1.20 23.90 10.34
C GLU A 235 0.07 23.35 11.03
N GLY A 236 0.19 22.02 11.12
CA GLY A 236 1.20 21.38 11.94
C GLY A 236 2.56 21.19 11.29
N GLY A 237 3.32 20.21 11.79
CA GLY A 237 4.72 19.94 11.54
C GLY A 237 5.20 19.93 10.09
N LYS A 238 6.50 20.03 9.91
CA LYS A 238 7.17 20.04 8.61
C LYS A 238 7.38 18.62 8.09
N LEU A 239 7.39 18.46 6.77
CA LEU A 239 7.91 17.28 6.08
C LEU A 239 9.25 17.62 5.45
N MET A 240 10.23 16.73 5.60
CA MET A 240 11.57 16.82 5.02
C MET A 240 11.94 15.50 4.37
#